data_3b05e17fff838c49edb205db89bebf3c
#
_entry.id   3b05e17fff838c49edb205db89bebf3c
#
_cell.length_a   1.000
_cell.length_b   1.000
_cell.length_c   1.000
_cell.angle_alpha   90.00
_cell.angle_beta   90.00
_cell.angle_gamma   90.00
#
_symmetry.space_group_name_H-M   'P 1'
#
loop_
_entity.id
_entity.type
_entity.pdbx_description
1 polymer ?
#
loop_
_entity_poly.entity_id
_entity_poly.type
_entity_poly.pdbx_seq_one_letter_code
_entity_poly.pdbx_strand_id
1 'polypeptide(L)'
;MLNIPHTCTFNSTAREQRPEATDAAFVSNGNEADYKLVRQEIAELINVNPAKGPTLVRLAWHSSGTYSKILKDGGSSKGTIRFKEELVHGANAGLDTATMWLEPIYRKVTRVN
;
A
#
# COMPACT_ATOMS: atom_id res chain seq x y z
N MET A 1 -17.97 -16.66 1.80
CA MET A 1 -17.89 -15.49 1.80
C MET A 1 -17.47 -14.91 2.98
N LEU A 2 -18.02 -15.20 3.98
CA LEU A 2 -17.66 -14.62 5.13
C LEU A 2 -16.33 -15.01 5.52
N ASN A 3 -15.74 -15.92 4.86
CA ASN A 3 -14.42 -16.26 5.15
C ASN A 3 -13.46 -15.26 4.72
N ILE A 4 -13.94 -14.33 3.95
CA ILE A 4 -13.13 -13.26 3.53
C ILE A 4 -12.40 -12.62 4.64
N PRO A 5 -13.00 -12.32 5.74
CA PRO A 5 -12.29 -11.65 6.79
C PRO A 5 -11.12 -12.45 7.26
N HIS A 6 -11.27 -13.74 7.44
CA HIS A 6 -10.12 -14.35 7.95
C HIS A 6 -9.14 -14.71 6.86
N THR A 7 -9.55 -14.59 5.64
CA THR A 7 -8.62 -14.63 4.58
C THR A 7 -7.78 -13.41 4.67
N CYS A 8 -8.39 -12.34 5.06
CA CYS A 8 -7.71 -11.11 5.14
C CYS A 8 -6.96 -10.95 6.40
N THR A 9 -7.11 -11.82 7.32
CA THR A 9 -6.44 -11.59 8.56
C THR A 9 -4.99 -11.59 8.34
N PHE A 10 -4.55 -11.65 7.14
CA PHE A 10 -3.22 -11.41 6.93
C PHE A 10 -2.47 -12.16 7.85
N ASN A 11 -2.86 -13.26 8.09
CA ASN A 11 -2.18 -13.98 9.03
C ASN A 11 -0.76 -13.89 8.66
N SER A 12 0.05 -13.82 9.61
CA SER A 12 1.44 -13.67 9.43
C SER A 12 2.01 -14.85 8.68
N THR A 13 1.36 -15.97 8.75
CA THR A 13 1.79 -17.13 8.01
C THR A 13 1.78 -16.88 6.52
N ALA A 14 0.72 -16.29 6.04
CA ALA A 14 0.62 -16.00 4.64
C ALA A 14 1.71 -15.05 4.21
N ARG A 15 2.08 -14.13 5.10
CA ARG A 15 3.09 -13.20 4.80
C ARG A 15 4.42 -13.86 4.71
N GLU A 16 4.68 -14.76 5.61
CA GLU A 16 5.94 -15.44 5.63
C GLU A 16 6.13 -16.36 4.45
N GLN A 17 5.03 -16.81 3.88
CA GLN A 17 5.13 -17.68 2.74
C GLN A 17 5.40 -16.96 1.45
N ARG A 18 5.44 -15.64 1.49
CA ARG A 18 5.76 -14.89 0.34
C ARG A 18 7.17 -15.14 -0.05
N PRO A 19 7.42 -15.27 -1.31
CA PRO A 19 8.79 -15.48 -1.79
C PRO A 19 9.63 -14.28 -1.46
N GLU A 20 10.57 -14.50 -0.65
CA GLU A 20 11.45 -13.45 -0.23
C GLU A 20 12.19 -12.84 -1.40
N ALA A 21 12.57 -13.67 -2.32
CA ALA A 21 13.32 -13.19 -3.45
C ALA A 21 12.53 -12.18 -4.26
N THR A 22 11.25 -12.43 -4.42
CA THR A 22 10.42 -11.52 -5.16
C THR A 22 10.29 -10.20 -4.44
N ASP A 23 10.08 -10.26 -3.15
CA ASP A 23 9.95 -9.06 -2.37
C ASP A 23 11.25 -8.28 -2.37
N ALA A 24 12.34 -8.95 -2.28
CA ALA A 24 13.63 -8.30 -2.28
C ALA A 24 13.90 -7.57 -3.58
N ALA A 25 13.52 -8.19 -4.69
CA ALA A 25 13.72 -7.56 -5.98
C ALA A 25 12.90 -6.31 -6.12
N PHE A 26 11.72 -6.31 -5.49
CA PHE A 26 10.84 -5.21 -5.66
C PHE A 26 11.18 -4.07 -4.78
N VAL A 27 11.59 -4.34 -3.58
CA VAL A 27 11.86 -3.31 -2.60
C VAL A 27 13.33 -3.10 -2.43
N SER A 28 14.06 -3.26 -3.49
CA SER A 28 15.50 -3.14 -3.43
C SER A 28 15.95 -1.80 -2.86
N ASN A 29 15.12 -0.79 -2.94
CA ASN A 29 15.47 0.52 -2.44
C ASN A 29 14.91 0.81 -1.06
N GLY A 30 14.13 -0.10 -0.50
CA GLY A 30 13.53 0.11 0.80
C GLY A 30 14.10 -0.84 1.82
N ASN A 31 14.43 -0.35 2.99
CA ASN A 31 14.87 -1.19 4.08
C ASN A 31 13.91 -1.08 5.25
N GLU A 32 14.16 -1.82 6.31
CA GLU A 32 13.28 -1.85 7.46
C GLU A 32 13.14 -0.46 8.10
N ALA A 33 14.21 0.31 8.13
CA ALA A 33 14.17 1.64 8.71
C ALA A 33 13.27 2.56 7.90
N ASP A 34 13.32 2.43 6.57
CA ASP A 34 12.48 3.24 5.69
C ASP A 34 11.01 2.92 5.90
N TYR A 35 10.66 1.65 6.00
CA TYR A 35 9.28 1.27 6.24
C TYR A 35 8.79 1.71 7.61
N LYS A 36 9.67 1.70 8.60
CA LYS A 36 9.33 2.17 9.92
C LYS A 36 9.03 3.67 9.88
N LEU A 37 9.85 4.42 9.15
CA LEU A 37 9.65 5.85 9.00
C LEU A 37 8.33 6.14 8.29
N VAL A 38 8.06 5.43 7.20
CA VAL A 38 6.79 5.61 6.48
C VAL A 38 5.61 5.36 7.41
N ARG A 39 5.68 4.30 8.21
CA ARG A 39 4.60 3.97 9.13
C ARG A 39 4.38 5.09 10.14
N GLN A 40 5.46 5.65 10.66
CA GLN A 40 5.37 6.75 11.62
C GLN A 40 4.78 8.00 10.99
N GLU A 41 5.22 8.32 9.78
CA GLU A 41 4.72 9.49 9.08
C GLU A 41 3.22 9.38 8.75
N ILE A 42 2.80 8.19 8.36
CA ILE A 42 1.38 7.96 8.08
C ILE A 42 0.56 8.03 9.38
N ALA A 43 1.09 7.49 10.46
CA ALA A 43 0.41 7.56 11.75
C ALA A 43 0.23 9.01 12.18
N GLU A 44 1.25 9.84 11.99
CA GLU A 44 1.18 11.24 12.33
C GLU A 44 0.16 11.97 11.45
N LEU A 45 0.14 11.64 10.17
CA LEU A 45 -0.80 12.21 9.23
C LEU A 45 -2.25 11.95 9.69
N ILE A 46 -2.52 10.75 10.17
CA ILE A 46 -3.83 10.36 10.65
C ILE A 46 -4.13 10.99 12.00
N ASN A 47 -3.13 11.11 12.87
CA ASN A 47 -3.31 11.76 14.16
C ASN A 47 -3.71 13.23 14.00
N VAL A 48 -3.10 13.92 13.05
CA VAL A 48 -3.42 15.30 12.80
C VAL A 48 -4.83 15.44 12.21
N ASN A 49 -5.20 14.52 11.34
CA ASN A 49 -6.53 14.56 10.74
C ASN A 49 -7.07 13.14 10.58
N PRO A 50 -7.79 12.63 11.58
CA PRO A 50 -8.31 11.26 11.53
C PRO A 50 -9.22 10.97 10.35
N ALA A 51 -9.83 12.00 9.77
CA ALA A 51 -10.70 11.79 8.62
C ALA A 51 -9.95 11.24 7.41
N LYS A 52 -8.63 11.35 7.40
CA LYS A 52 -7.81 10.82 6.32
C LYS A 52 -7.68 9.30 6.39
N GLY A 53 -7.87 8.72 7.56
CA GLY A 53 -7.69 7.29 7.75
C GLY A 53 -8.48 6.43 6.80
N PRO A 54 -9.82 6.59 6.75
CA PRO A 54 -10.64 5.76 5.85
C PRO A 54 -10.22 5.86 4.39
N THR A 55 -9.86 7.04 3.93
CA THR A 55 -9.44 7.21 2.54
C THR A 55 -8.11 6.51 2.27
N LEU A 56 -7.21 6.53 3.23
CA LEU A 56 -5.94 5.81 3.09
C LEU A 56 -6.15 4.30 3.08
N VAL A 57 -7.10 3.80 3.89
CA VAL A 57 -7.44 2.38 3.87
C VAL A 57 -8.04 2.01 2.52
N ARG A 58 -8.90 2.86 1.99
CA ARG A 58 -9.49 2.64 0.68
C ARG A 58 -8.42 2.63 -0.41
N LEU A 59 -7.46 3.53 -0.34
CA LEU A 59 -6.34 3.54 -1.28
C LEU A 59 -5.57 2.22 -1.21
N ALA A 60 -5.26 1.76 -0.02
CA ALA A 60 -4.52 0.53 0.16
C ALA A 60 -5.28 -0.66 -0.43
N TRP A 61 -6.58 -0.73 -0.20
CA TRP A 61 -7.40 -1.82 -0.73
C TRP A 61 -7.50 -1.75 -2.26
N HIS A 62 -7.75 -0.58 -2.81
CA HIS A 62 -7.87 -0.44 -4.26
C HIS A 62 -6.54 -0.74 -4.96
N SER A 63 -5.45 -0.51 -4.28
CA SER A 63 -4.14 -0.83 -4.82
C SER A 63 -3.84 -2.33 -4.75
N SER A 64 -4.28 -3.01 -3.70
CA SER A 64 -3.82 -4.38 -3.43
C SER A 64 -4.88 -5.45 -3.62
N GLY A 65 -6.15 -5.07 -3.65
CA GLY A 65 -7.25 -6.04 -3.61
C GLY A 65 -7.40 -6.92 -4.83
N THR A 66 -6.66 -6.64 -5.88
CA THR A 66 -6.71 -7.45 -7.09
C THR A 66 -5.81 -8.68 -7.02
N TYR A 67 -5.10 -8.86 -5.92
CA TYR A 67 -4.18 -9.98 -5.83
C TYR A 67 -4.90 -11.33 -5.87
N SER A 68 -4.42 -12.22 -6.73
CA SER A 68 -4.93 -13.57 -6.83
C SER A 68 -3.89 -14.55 -6.30
N LYS A 69 -4.25 -15.23 -5.22
CA LYS A 69 -3.35 -16.23 -4.64
C LYS A 69 -3.15 -17.41 -5.58
N ILE A 70 -4.16 -17.72 -6.35
CA ILE A 70 -4.11 -18.86 -7.27
C ILE A 70 -3.22 -18.56 -8.46
N LEU A 71 -3.44 -17.40 -9.07
CA LEU A 71 -2.65 -17.01 -10.24
C LEU A 71 -1.33 -16.36 -9.84
N LYS A 72 -1.23 -15.96 -8.60
CA LYS A 72 -0.05 -15.27 -8.05
C LYS A 72 0.26 -14.00 -8.83
N ASP A 73 -0.79 -13.28 -9.20
CA ASP A 73 -0.65 -12.03 -9.92
C ASP A 73 -1.56 -10.98 -9.30
N GLY A 74 -1.53 -9.78 -9.84
CA GLY A 74 -2.29 -8.66 -9.30
C GLY A 74 -1.61 -8.05 -8.08
N GLY A 75 -2.41 -7.41 -7.27
CA GLY A 75 -1.90 -6.77 -6.06
C GLY A 75 -1.28 -5.40 -6.34
N SER A 76 -0.70 -4.83 -5.31
CA SER A 76 -0.16 -3.47 -5.41
C SER A 76 1.13 -3.40 -6.22
N SER A 77 1.81 -4.51 -6.31
CA SER A 77 2.98 -4.64 -7.17
C SER A 77 3.90 -3.42 -7.11
N LYS A 78 3.97 -2.66 -8.17
CA LYS A 78 4.84 -1.48 -8.25
C LYS A 78 4.14 -0.19 -7.85
N GLY A 79 3.00 -0.30 -7.19
CA GLY A 79 2.27 0.89 -6.77
C GLY A 79 1.72 1.68 -7.93
N THR A 80 1.19 1.00 -8.92
CA THR A 80 0.73 1.62 -10.15
C THR A 80 -0.48 2.53 -9.96
N ILE A 81 -1.16 2.41 -8.82
CA ILE A 81 -2.31 3.25 -8.55
C ILE A 81 -1.94 4.74 -8.51
N ARG A 82 -0.66 5.06 -8.37
CA ARG A 82 -0.23 6.45 -8.38
C ARG A 82 -0.26 7.07 -9.77
N PHE A 83 -0.39 6.25 -10.80
CA PHE A 83 -0.40 6.74 -12.16
C PHE A 83 -1.79 7.20 -12.59
N LYS A 84 -1.80 8.22 -13.41
CA LYS A 84 -3.05 8.84 -13.85
C LYS A 84 -3.97 7.85 -14.53
N GLU A 85 -3.41 6.96 -15.32
CA GLU A 85 -4.18 5.96 -16.05
C GLU A 85 -5.05 5.11 -15.13
N GLU A 86 -4.55 4.82 -13.94
CA GLU A 86 -5.30 4.03 -12.98
C GLU A 86 -6.21 4.91 -12.12
N LEU A 87 -5.74 6.10 -11.77
CA LEU A 87 -6.51 7.01 -10.93
C LEU A 87 -7.79 7.50 -11.59
N VAL A 88 -7.84 7.55 -12.91
CA VAL A 88 -9.04 8.03 -13.61
C VAL A 88 -10.17 7.02 -13.65
N HIS A 89 -9.93 5.79 -13.25
CA HIS A 89 -11.01 4.82 -13.18
C HIS A 89 -12.04 5.28 -12.16
N GLY A 90 -13.32 5.14 -12.51
CA GLY A 90 -14.39 5.61 -11.65
C GLY A 90 -14.33 5.04 -10.23
N ALA A 91 -13.91 3.79 -10.10
CA ALA A 91 -13.81 3.16 -8.79
C ALA A 91 -12.74 3.83 -7.91
N ASN A 92 -11.80 4.52 -8.52
CA ASN A 92 -10.72 5.19 -7.82
C ASN A 92 -10.96 6.68 -7.61
N ALA A 93 -12.19 7.12 -7.85
CA ALA A 93 -12.52 8.53 -7.72
C ALA A 93 -12.16 9.05 -6.32
N GLY A 94 -11.45 10.16 -6.27
CA GLY A 94 -11.04 10.77 -5.01
C GLY A 94 -9.75 10.22 -4.41
N LEU A 95 -9.21 9.15 -4.96
CA LEU A 95 -7.98 8.57 -4.41
C LEU A 95 -6.74 9.38 -4.78
N ASP A 96 -6.85 10.25 -5.77
CA ASP A 96 -5.77 11.17 -6.09
C ASP A 96 -5.41 12.04 -4.88
N THR A 97 -6.41 12.41 -4.09
CA THR A 97 -6.16 13.18 -2.87
C THR A 97 -5.29 12.38 -1.91
N ALA A 98 -5.57 11.10 -1.76
CA ALA A 98 -4.79 10.25 -0.88
C ALA A 98 -3.35 10.11 -1.37
N THR A 99 -3.15 9.98 -2.67
CA THR A 99 -1.80 9.89 -3.21
C THR A 99 -1.05 11.19 -2.99
N MET A 100 -1.73 12.34 -3.05
CA MET A 100 -1.13 13.62 -2.76
C MET A 100 -0.68 13.73 -1.31
N TRP A 101 -1.42 13.16 -0.39
CA TRP A 101 -1.00 13.16 1.01
C TRP A 101 0.26 12.34 1.24
N LEU A 102 0.44 11.30 0.47
CA LEU A 102 1.59 10.41 0.62
C LEU A 102 2.83 10.91 -0.10
N GLU A 103 2.67 11.82 -1.04
CA GLU A 103 3.78 12.30 -1.84
C GLU A 103 4.92 12.91 -0.99
N PRO A 104 4.63 13.78 -0.02
CA PRO A 104 5.71 14.31 0.82
C PRO A 104 6.44 13.22 1.60
N ILE A 105 5.71 12.20 2.03
CA ILE A 105 6.31 11.09 2.77
C ILE A 105 7.23 10.31 1.86
N TYR A 106 6.78 10.05 0.64
CA TYR A 106 7.59 9.35 -0.36
C TYR A 106 8.89 10.11 -0.61
N ARG A 107 8.81 11.41 -0.82
CA ARG A 107 9.99 12.23 -1.08
C ARG A 107 10.95 12.27 0.10
N LYS A 108 10.39 12.25 1.30
CA LYS A 108 11.20 12.28 2.50
C LYS A 108 12.02 11.00 2.63
N VAL A 109 11.39 9.87 2.37
CA VAL A 109 12.05 8.58 2.48
C VAL A 109 13.08 8.39 1.36
N THR A 110 12.73 8.78 0.15
CA THR A 110 13.64 8.57 -0.98
C THR A 110 14.86 9.49 -0.94
N ARG A 111 14.78 10.62 -0.26
CA ARG A 111 15.94 11.48 -0.14
C ARG A 111 16.99 10.98 0.81
N VAL A 112 16.59 10.14 1.72
CA VAL A 112 17.50 9.63 2.71
C VAL A 112 18.37 8.53 2.10
N ASN A 113 17.87 7.97 1.04
CA ASN A 113 18.60 6.94 0.33
C ASN A 113 19.36 7.55 -0.84
#